data_3f040d83efafcad30c332fd6f72d9bdf
#
_entry.id   3f040d83efafcad30c332fd6f72d9bdf
#
_cell.length_a   1.000
_cell.length_b   1.000
_cell.length_c   1.000
_cell.angle_alpha   90.00
_cell.angle_beta   90.00
_cell.angle_gamma   90.00
#
_symmetry.space_group_name_H-M   'P 1'
#
loop_
_entity.id
_entity.type
_entity.pdbx_description
1 polymer ?
#
loop_
_entity_poly.entity_id
_entity_poly.type
_entity_poly.pdbx_seq_one_letter_code
_entity_poly.pdbx_strand_id
1 'polypeptide(L)'
;MSSFSQHPDPDHVVVHLSDTHLLAGGHQLYGVIDSDAPLRRLMERLVASGQNIEALVFTGDLADQAEIGAYERLRDLVEPWAAKLDAQVVWVMGNHDEREPFSTVMMREEASQEPQDRVYMAGGLRII
;
A
#
# COMPACT_ATOMS: atom_id res chain seq x y z
N MET A 1 -5.80 22.04 -20.19
CA MET A 1 -5.99 20.88 -21.08
C MET A 1 -7.45 20.55 -21.16
N SER A 2 -8.01 20.50 -22.35
CA SER A 2 -9.36 19.99 -22.51
C SER A 2 -9.36 18.50 -22.26
N SER A 3 -10.03 18.08 -21.21
CA SER A 3 -10.28 16.67 -20.95
C SER A 3 -11.27 16.18 -22.01
N PHE A 4 -10.90 15.15 -22.74
CA PHE A 4 -11.83 14.40 -23.59
C PHE A 4 -12.75 13.49 -22.75
N SER A 5 -12.70 13.61 -21.44
CA SER A 5 -13.54 12.88 -20.52
C SER A 5 -14.96 13.40 -20.59
N GLN A 6 -15.94 12.53 -20.80
CA GLN A 6 -17.37 12.85 -20.74
C GLN A 6 -17.88 13.01 -19.30
N HIS A 7 -17.00 12.84 -18.31
CA HIS A 7 -17.31 12.92 -16.90
C HIS A 7 -16.68 14.16 -16.28
N PRO A 8 -17.31 14.76 -15.25
CA PRO A 8 -16.69 15.84 -14.49
C PRO A 8 -15.42 15.35 -13.79
N ASP A 9 -14.56 16.28 -13.39
CA ASP A 9 -13.39 15.96 -12.59
C ASP A 9 -13.80 15.24 -11.31
N PRO A 10 -13.01 14.24 -10.83
CA PRO A 10 -13.34 13.50 -9.62
C PRO A 10 -13.24 14.40 -8.39
N ASP A 11 -14.18 14.24 -7.47
CA ASP A 11 -14.10 14.88 -6.15
C ASP A 11 -13.02 14.27 -5.27
N HIS A 12 -12.74 12.97 -5.45
CA HIS A 12 -11.76 12.20 -4.69
C HIS A 12 -10.97 11.27 -5.60
N VAL A 13 -9.69 11.10 -5.30
CA VAL A 13 -8.80 10.14 -6.00
C VAL A 13 -8.20 9.19 -4.98
N VAL A 14 -8.47 7.91 -5.17
CA VAL A 14 -7.90 6.80 -4.39
C VAL A 14 -7.16 5.86 -5.33
N VAL A 15 -5.95 5.47 -4.97
CA VAL A 15 -5.15 4.51 -5.74
C VAL A 15 -5.22 3.15 -5.06
N HIS A 16 -5.65 2.15 -5.81
CA HIS A 16 -5.73 0.77 -5.34
C HIS A 16 -4.58 -0.04 -5.92
N LEU A 17 -3.83 -0.69 -5.04
CA LEU A 17 -2.74 -1.61 -5.37
C LEU A 17 -3.00 -2.95 -4.68
N SER A 18 -2.54 -4.04 -5.29
CA SER A 18 -2.68 -5.37 -4.70
C SER A 18 -1.48 -6.26 -5.00
N ASP A 19 -1.33 -7.32 -4.20
CA ASP A 19 -0.41 -8.41 -4.47
C ASP A 19 1.05 -7.96 -4.66
N THR A 20 1.57 -7.18 -3.73
CA THR A 20 2.97 -6.71 -3.78
C THR A 20 3.98 -7.84 -3.57
N HIS A 21 3.63 -8.88 -2.80
CA HIS A 21 4.43 -10.08 -2.57
C HIS A 21 5.91 -9.81 -2.29
N LEU A 22 6.20 -8.87 -1.39
CA LEU A 22 7.58 -8.58 -1.02
C LEU A 22 8.20 -9.72 -0.20
N LEU A 23 9.51 -9.85 -0.32
CA LEU A 23 10.33 -10.79 0.45
C LEU A 23 11.32 -10.03 1.32
N ALA A 24 11.70 -10.62 2.45
CA ALA A 24 12.69 -10.04 3.35
C ALA A 24 14.07 -9.94 2.67
N GLY A 25 14.87 -8.94 3.10
CA GLY A 25 16.25 -8.80 2.64
C GLY A 25 16.43 -8.46 1.16
N GLY A 26 15.36 -8.09 0.45
CA GLY A 26 15.43 -7.79 -0.99
C GLY A 26 15.51 -9.02 -1.88
N HIS A 27 15.16 -10.19 -1.39
CA HIS A 27 15.10 -11.41 -2.19
C HIS A 27 14.08 -11.25 -3.33
N GLN A 28 14.39 -11.86 -4.47
CA GLN A 28 13.48 -11.87 -5.61
C GLN A 28 12.41 -12.94 -5.44
N LEU A 29 11.16 -12.59 -5.78
CA LEU A 29 10.04 -13.54 -5.79
C LEU A 29 10.32 -14.65 -6.79
N TYR A 30 10.20 -15.91 -6.37
CA TYR A 30 10.57 -17.11 -7.14
C TYR A 30 12.02 -17.08 -7.65
N GLY A 31 12.92 -16.30 -7.03
CA GLY A 31 14.31 -16.15 -7.43
C GLY A 31 14.55 -15.33 -8.71
N VAL A 32 13.53 -14.79 -9.34
CA VAL A 32 13.63 -14.08 -10.63
C VAL A 32 12.84 -12.78 -10.73
N ILE A 33 11.82 -12.57 -9.89
CA ILE A 33 10.95 -11.41 -9.95
C ILE A 33 11.35 -10.39 -8.89
N ASP A 34 11.75 -9.20 -9.32
CA ASP A 34 11.98 -8.05 -8.44
C ASP A 34 10.64 -7.36 -8.16
N SER A 35 10.16 -7.48 -6.92
CA SER A 35 8.90 -6.85 -6.49
C SER A 35 9.07 -5.38 -6.08
N ASP A 36 10.28 -4.95 -5.74
CA ASP A 36 10.56 -3.61 -5.21
C ASP A 36 10.59 -2.54 -6.32
N ALA A 37 11.34 -2.80 -7.38
CA ALA A 37 11.59 -1.79 -8.41
C ALA A 37 10.32 -1.36 -9.17
N PRO A 38 9.39 -2.27 -9.54
CA PRO A 38 8.11 -1.86 -10.12
C PRO A 38 7.28 -1.00 -9.17
N LEU A 39 7.22 -1.35 -7.89
CA LEU A 39 6.47 -0.57 -6.89
C LEU A 39 7.07 0.83 -6.72
N ARG A 40 8.40 0.92 -6.62
CA ARG A 40 9.08 2.21 -6.53
C ARG A 40 8.80 3.09 -7.74
N ARG A 41 8.90 2.55 -8.94
CA ARG A 41 8.58 3.29 -10.18
C ARG A 41 7.13 3.77 -10.21
N LEU A 42 6.20 2.95 -9.71
CA LEU A 42 4.80 3.35 -9.62
C LEU A 42 4.63 4.53 -8.66
N MET A 43 5.23 4.47 -7.47
CA MET A 43 5.16 5.56 -6.50
C MET A 43 5.76 6.87 -7.05
N GLU A 44 6.89 6.79 -7.76
CA GLU A 44 7.49 7.94 -8.45
C GLU A 44 6.52 8.56 -9.46
N ARG A 45 5.84 7.74 -10.26
CA ARG A 45 4.85 8.20 -11.24
C ARG A 45 3.64 8.84 -10.58
N LEU A 46 3.17 8.30 -9.46
CA LEU A 46 2.03 8.88 -8.73
C LEU A 46 2.37 10.28 -8.22
N VAL A 47 3.56 10.47 -7.65
CA VAL A 47 4.01 11.80 -7.23
C VAL A 47 4.17 12.73 -8.43
N ALA A 48 4.79 12.27 -9.51
CA ALA A 48 5.02 13.07 -10.71
C ALA A 48 3.71 13.45 -11.45
N SER A 49 2.63 12.71 -11.24
CA SER A 49 1.34 12.96 -11.89
C SER A 49 0.70 14.30 -11.47
N GLY A 50 1.07 14.82 -10.30
CA GLY A 50 0.44 16.02 -9.73
C GLY A 50 -1.01 15.83 -9.30
N GLN A 51 -1.53 14.61 -9.30
CA GLN A 51 -2.88 14.30 -8.83
C GLN A 51 -2.98 14.46 -7.32
N ASN A 52 -4.11 14.95 -6.85
CA ASN A 52 -4.42 15.00 -5.42
C ASN A 52 -4.93 13.64 -4.95
N ILE A 53 -3.99 12.73 -4.66
CA ILE A 53 -4.29 11.38 -4.20
C ILE A 53 -4.52 11.40 -2.69
N GLU A 54 -5.69 11.01 -2.25
CA GLU A 54 -6.10 11.08 -0.84
C GLU A 54 -5.78 9.81 -0.08
N ALA A 55 -5.79 8.66 -0.77
CA ALA A 55 -5.45 7.38 -0.16
C ALA A 55 -4.75 6.44 -1.14
N LEU A 56 -3.84 5.64 -0.58
CA LEU A 56 -3.23 4.47 -1.22
C LEU A 56 -3.76 3.24 -0.50
N VAL A 57 -4.54 2.41 -1.18
CA VAL A 57 -5.16 1.21 -0.61
C VAL A 57 -4.44 -0.02 -1.15
N PHE A 58 -3.76 -0.74 -0.27
CA PHE A 58 -3.06 -1.99 -0.58
C PHE A 58 -3.91 -3.16 -0.09
N THR A 59 -4.43 -3.96 -1.02
CA THR A 59 -5.30 -5.08 -0.69
C THR A 59 -4.62 -6.42 -0.96
N GLY A 60 -4.24 -7.08 0.12
CA GLY A 60 -3.87 -8.49 0.10
C GLY A 60 -2.48 -8.84 -0.41
N ASP A 61 -1.96 -9.93 0.12
CA ASP A 61 -0.68 -10.53 -0.24
C ASP A 61 0.47 -9.51 -0.26
N LEU A 62 0.56 -8.73 0.82
CA LEU A 62 1.54 -7.67 0.99
C LEU A 62 2.95 -8.24 1.02
N ALA A 63 3.16 -9.31 1.79
CA ALA A 63 4.37 -10.11 1.84
C ALA A 63 4.09 -11.50 1.28
N ASP A 64 5.07 -12.07 0.57
CA ASP A 64 4.90 -13.40 -0.04
C ASP A 64 4.89 -14.52 1.02
N GLN A 65 5.72 -14.40 2.06
CA GLN A 65 5.89 -15.40 3.12
C GLN A 65 5.63 -14.85 4.53
N ALA A 66 4.89 -13.76 4.65
CA ALA A 66 4.57 -13.11 5.92
C ALA A 66 5.78 -12.80 6.82
N GLU A 67 6.94 -12.58 6.23
CA GLU A 67 8.17 -12.25 6.95
C GLU A 67 8.13 -10.82 7.49
N ILE A 68 8.53 -10.63 8.74
CA ILE A 68 8.61 -9.31 9.38
C ILE A 68 9.44 -8.34 8.54
N GLY A 69 10.61 -8.77 8.04
CA GLY A 69 11.46 -7.95 7.20
C GLY A 69 10.81 -7.53 5.86
N ALA A 70 9.93 -8.37 5.31
CA ALA A 70 9.18 -8.03 4.11
C ALA A 70 8.16 -6.91 4.37
N TYR A 71 7.44 -6.99 5.48
CA TYR A 71 6.51 -5.92 5.90
C TYR A 71 7.24 -4.61 6.20
N GLU A 72 8.36 -4.67 6.91
CA GLU A 72 9.20 -3.50 7.18
C GLU A 72 9.66 -2.83 5.87
N ARG A 73 10.13 -3.63 4.91
CA ARG A 73 10.54 -3.12 3.60
C ARG A 73 9.39 -2.46 2.84
N LEU A 74 8.23 -3.09 2.81
CA LEU A 74 7.05 -2.54 2.14
C LEU A 74 6.68 -1.19 2.76
N ARG A 75 6.59 -1.13 4.07
CA ARG A 75 6.31 0.10 4.81
C ARG A 75 7.35 1.19 4.50
N ASP A 76 8.63 0.86 4.62
CA ASP A 76 9.73 1.81 4.41
C ASP A 76 9.83 2.28 2.95
N LEU A 77 9.37 1.47 2.01
CA LEU A 77 9.30 1.85 0.61
C LEU A 77 8.11 2.78 0.33
N VAL A 78 6.94 2.52 0.89
CA VAL A 78 5.69 3.23 0.57
C VAL A 78 5.50 4.51 1.39
N GLU A 79 5.76 4.48 2.69
CA GLU A 79 5.43 5.59 3.59
C GLU A 79 6.08 6.94 3.20
N PRO A 80 7.38 7.00 2.78
CA PRO A 80 7.96 8.27 2.36
C PRO A 80 7.27 8.89 1.14
N TRP A 81 6.82 8.06 0.19
CA TRP A 81 6.08 8.52 -0.98
C TRP A 81 4.66 8.96 -0.62
N ALA A 82 4.00 8.22 0.26
CA ALA A 82 2.69 8.60 0.78
C ALA A 82 2.74 9.94 1.52
N ALA A 83 3.80 10.19 2.28
CA ALA A 83 4.03 11.47 2.93
C ALA A 83 4.18 12.62 1.92
N LYS A 84 4.88 12.40 0.81
CA LYS A 84 5.00 13.38 -0.28
C LYS A 84 3.66 13.68 -0.95
N LEU A 85 2.78 12.69 -1.03
CA LEU A 85 1.42 12.83 -1.58
C LEU A 85 0.43 13.40 -0.57
N ASP A 86 0.78 13.45 0.72
CA ASP A 86 -0.15 13.71 1.82
C ASP A 86 -1.34 12.74 1.79
N ALA A 87 -1.04 11.47 1.47
CA ALA A 87 -2.04 10.41 1.30
C ALA A 87 -2.07 9.48 2.51
N GLN A 88 -3.29 9.07 2.89
CA GLN A 88 -3.50 8.00 3.87
C GLN A 88 -3.16 6.65 3.25
N VAL A 89 -2.34 5.86 3.93
CA VAL A 89 -2.09 4.47 3.52
C VAL A 89 -3.05 3.54 4.25
N VAL A 90 -3.71 2.67 3.49
CA VAL A 90 -4.62 1.65 4.00
C VAL A 90 -4.05 0.27 3.66
N TRP A 91 -3.73 -0.51 4.67
CA TRP A 91 -3.17 -1.85 4.54
C TRP A 91 -4.26 -2.90 4.81
N VAL A 92 -4.44 -3.82 3.88
CA VAL A 92 -5.39 -4.94 4.00
C VAL A 92 -4.66 -6.26 3.78
N MET A 93 -4.91 -7.24 4.63
CA MET A 93 -4.29 -8.57 4.55
C MET A 93 -4.87 -9.41 3.39
N GLY A 94 -4.01 -10.25 2.81
CA GLY A 94 -4.38 -11.31 1.89
C GLY A 94 -4.10 -12.70 2.47
N ASN A 95 -4.20 -13.74 1.64
CA ASN A 95 -4.02 -15.14 2.08
C ASN A 95 -2.56 -15.52 2.36
N HIS A 96 -1.59 -14.79 1.80
CA HIS A 96 -0.16 -14.94 2.13
C HIS A 96 0.25 -14.22 3.41
N ASP A 97 -0.57 -13.29 3.91
CA ASP A 97 -0.26 -12.49 5.09
C ASP A 97 -0.68 -13.19 6.38
N GLU A 98 0.02 -12.92 7.47
CA GLU A 98 -0.30 -13.41 8.82
C GLU A 98 -0.59 -12.25 9.77
N ARG A 99 -1.53 -12.46 10.69
CA ARG A 99 -2.06 -11.39 11.57
C ARG A 99 -1.04 -10.82 12.53
N GLU A 100 -0.22 -11.66 13.17
CA GLU A 100 0.77 -11.18 14.14
C GLU A 100 1.81 -10.26 13.52
N PRO A 101 2.57 -10.66 12.47
CA PRO A 101 3.51 -9.74 11.86
C PRO A 101 2.82 -8.54 11.20
N PHE A 102 1.62 -8.70 10.65
CA PHE A 102 0.85 -7.59 10.12
C PHE A 102 0.51 -6.57 11.21
N SER A 103 -0.04 -7.00 12.34
CA SER A 103 -0.41 -6.09 13.44
C SER A 103 0.79 -5.37 14.02
N THR A 104 1.91 -6.06 14.22
CA THR A 104 3.12 -5.46 14.82
C THR A 104 3.83 -4.51 13.87
N VAL A 105 4.03 -4.89 12.61
CA VAL A 105 4.82 -4.11 11.65
C VAL A 105 3.98 -3.08 10.93
N MET A 106 2.86 -3.49 10.30
CA MET A 106 2.06 -2.58 9.49
C MET A 106 1.21 -1.63 10.34
N MET A 107 0.64 -2.13 11.42
CA MET A 107 -0.23 -1.35 12.30
C MET A 107 0.50 -0.72 13.48
N ARG A 108 1.73 -1.13 13.77
CA ARG A 108 2.52 -0.68 14.94
C ARG A 108 1.77 -0.88 16.26
N GLU A 109 1.12 -2.03 16.37
CA GLU A 109 0.33 -2.43 17.53
C GLU A 109 0.92 -3.68 18.19
N GLU A 110 0.33 -4.13 19.28
CA GLU A 110 0.70 -5.42 19.88
C GLU A 110 0.33 -6.58 18.94
N ALA A 111 1.09 -7.67 19.03
CA ALA A 111 0.82 -8.87 18.24
C ALA A 111 -0.59 -9.39 18.50
N SER A 112 -1.35 -9.63 17.44
CA SER A 112 -2.75 -10.03 17.53
C SER A 112 -3.11 -11.08 16.50
N GLN A 113 -3.92 -12.06 16.91
CA GLN A 113 -4.57 -13.03 16.03
C GLN A 113 -6.02 -12.65 15.69
N GLU A 114 -6.50 -11.53 16.24
CA GLU A 114 -7.85 -11.03 15.97
C GLU A 114 -8.00 -10.55 14.52
N PRO A 115 -9.22 -10.52 14.00
CA PRO A 115 -9.50 -9.90 12.70
C PRO A 115 -8.97 -8.46 12.63
N GLN A 116 -8.43 -8.09 11.47
CA GLN A 116 -7.80 -6.79 11.26
C GLN A 116 -8.74 -5.81 10.55
N ASP A 117 -9.96 -5.70 11.07
CA ASP A 117 -10.97 -4.77 10.54
C ASP A 117 -10.73 -3.35 11.06
N ARG A 118 -10.70 -2.38 10.15
CA ARG A 118 -10.34 -0.99 10.49
C ARG A 118 -11.15 0.00 9.69
N VAL A 119 -11.22 1.21 10.21
CA VAL A 119 -11.82 2.36 9.53
C VAL A 119 -10.77 3.44 9.36
N TYR A 120 -10.66 3.97 8.15
CA TYR A 120 -9.75 5.05 7.81
C TYR A 120 -10.51 6.25 7.29
N MET A 121 -10.01 7.45 7.56
CA MET A 121 -10.52 8.70 7.00
C MET A 121 -9.46 9.29 6.08
N ALA A 122 -9.85 9.63 4.86
CA ALA A 122 -8.95 10.24 3.87
C ALA A 122 -9.74 11.26 3.03
N GLY A 123 -9.35 12.54 3.08
CA GLY A 123 -9.97 13.60 2.30
C GLY A 123 -11.48 13.71 2.47
N GLY A 124 -12.03 13.35 3.63
CA GLY A 124 -13.47 13.28 3.88
C GLY A 124 -14.12 11.94 3.51
N LEU A 125 -13.39 11.02 2.86
CA LEU A 125 -13.84 9.66 2.59
C LEU A 125 -13.67 8.78 3.83
N ARG A 126 -14.64 7.93 4.06
CA ARG A 126 -14.57 6.86 5.05
C ARG A 126 -14.33 5.53 4.34
N ILE A 127 -13.19 4.90 4.62
CA ILE A 127 -12.78 3.62 4.04
C ILE A 127 -12.89 2.55 5.13
N ILE A 128 -13.64 1.48 4.88
CA ILE A 128 -13.94 0.40 5.83
C ILE A 128 -13.45 -0.92 5.26
#